data_3dedf72cfd3b4ecf2eac870ab62a8997
#
_entry.id   3dedf72cfd3b4ecf2eac870ab62a8997
#
_cell.length_a   1.000
_cell.length_b   1.000
_cell.length_c   1.000
_cell.angle_alpha   90.00
_cell.angle_beta   90.00
_cell.angle_gamma   90.00
#
_symmetry.space_group_name_H-M   'P 1'
#
loop_
_entity.id
_entity.type
_entity.pdbx_description
1 polymer ?
#
loop_
_entity_poly.entity_id
_entity_poly.type
_entity_poly.pdbx_seq_one_letter_code
_entity_poly.pdbx_strand_id
1 'polypeptide(L)'
;EEVYMSTPSIYGEYAQYLPKILQEITDPIIAANITSKKETGFKLYEHFISRIKESDSMREKCRRKNLPETNQSALKEIRDSIGIRIVCGFVDDIYKTIDVIKAIPGVSIYNEKDYILNAKPNGYRSYHLILEVETEFPDVLGNERGTYFVEVQLRTIAQDSWASLEHQMKYKHDIKNPEMITRELKRCADELASCDLTMQTIRNLIQEGGD
;
A
#
# COMPACT_ATOMS: atom_id res chain seq x y z
N GLU A 1 9.70 -40.90 9.69
CA GLU A 1 9.93 -39.45 9.51
C GLU A 1 9.20 -39.01 8.23
N GLU A 2 8.00 -38.44 8.38
CA GLU A 2 7.32 -37.80 7.27
C GLU A 2 8.08 -36.52 6.93
N VAL A 3 8.78 -36.56 5.81
CA VAL A 3 9.36 -35.36 5.20
C VAL A 3 8.18 -34.50 4.73
N TYR A 4 7.82 -33.48 5.51
CA TYR A 4 6.94 -32.41 5.04
C TYR A 4 7.63 -31.71 3.88
N MET A 5 7.34 -32.14 2.66
CA MET A 5 7.73 -31.41 1.46
C MET A 5 6.94 -30.11 1.47
N SER A 6 7.59 -29.01 1.86
CA SER A 6 7.00 -27.68 1.74
C SER A 6 6.59 -27.44 0.29
N THR A 7 5.34 -27.05 0.06
CA THR A 7 4.88 -26.69 -1.28
C THR A 7 5.81 -25.65 -1.89
N PRO A 8 6.35 -25.85 -3.10
CA PRO A 8 7.26 -24.89 -3.71
C PRO A 8 6.61 -23.50 -3.81
N SER A 9 7.39 -22.45 -3.62
CA SER A 9 6.90 -21.08 -3.76
C SER A 9 6.26 -20.84 -5.12
N ILE A 10 5.09 -20.18 -5.17
CA ILE A 10 4.43 -19.79 -6.43
C ILE A 10 5.31 -18.84 -7.25
N TYR A 11 6.25 -18.14 -6.61
CA TYR A 11 7.19 -17.24 -7.27
C TYR A 11 8.37 -17.97 -7.92
N GLY A 12 8.54 -19.27 -7.63
CA GLY A 12 9.65 -20.07 -8.17
C GLY A 12 11.01 -19.48 -7.82
N GLU A 13 11.93 -19.50 -8.78
CA GLU A 13 13.28 -18.94 -8.64
C GLU A 13 13.30 -17.41 -8.44
N TYR A 14 12.23 -16.71 -8.83
CA TYR A 14 12.13 -15.24 -8.69
C TYR A 14 11.89 -14.80 -7.26
N ALA A 15 11.49 -15.71 -6.36
CA ALA A 15 11.25 -15.41 -4.94
C ALA A 15 12.45 -14.74 -4.26
N GLN A 16 13.67 -15.10 -4.67
CA GLN A 16 14.92 -14.56 -4.13
C GLN A 16 15.15 -13.07 -4.42
N TYR A 17 14.52 -12.53 -5.48
CA TYR A 17 14.68 -11.13 -5.88
C TYR A 17 13.68 -10.19 -5.17
N LEU A 18 12.51 -10.69 -4.77
CA LEU A 18 11.44 -9.87 -4.21
C LEU A 18 11.86 -9.06 -2.97
N PRO A 19 12.63 -9.61 -1.99
CA PRO A 19 13.12 -8.83 -0.86
C PRO A 19 14.05 -7.68 -1.27
N LYS A 20 14.90 -7.90 -2.29
CA LYS A 20 15.84 -6.89 -2.78
C LYS A 20 15.09 -5.75 -3.48
N ILE A 21 14.13 -6.08 -4.33
CA ILE A 21 13.28 -5.11 -5.02
C ILE A 21 12.49 -4.28 -3.99
N LEU A 22 11.93 -4.94 -2.97
CA LEU A 22 11.25 -4.26 -1.87
C LEU A 22 12.19 -3.26 -1.19
N GLN A 23 13.43 -3.65 -0.91
CA GLN A 23 14.43 -2.79 -0.27
C GLN A 23 14.79 -1.58 -1.14
N GLU A 24 14.97 -1.75 -2.45
CA GLU A 24 15.26 -0.67 -3.40
C GLU A 24 14.17 0.42 -3.39
N ILE A 25 12.92 0.05 -3.12
CA ILE A 25 11.82 1.00 -3.01
C ILE A 25 11.71 1.58 -1.60
N THR A 26 11.96 0.79 -0.56
CA THR A 26 11.78 1.23 0.83
C THR A 26 12.89 2.17 1.31
N ASP A 27 14.14 1.91 0.94
CA ASP A 27 15.29 2.69 1.42
C ASP A 27 15.18 4.20 1.09
N PRO A 28 14.84 4.62 -0.15
CA PRO A 28 14.65 6.04 -0.44
C PRO A 28 13.51 6.70 0.36
N ILE A 29 12.43 5.97 0.60
CA ILE A 29 11.27 6.47 1.37
C ILE A 29 11.67 6.67 2.84
N ILE A 30 12.41 5.71 3.41
CA ILE A 30 12.92 5.80 4.78
C ILE A 30 13.90 6.98 4.91
N ALA A 31 14.81 7.14 3.96
CA ALA A 31 15.76 8.26 3.93
C ALA A 31 15.04 9.61 3.86
N ALA A 32 14.02 9.74 3.02
CA ALA A 32 13.22 10.95 2.90
C ALA A 32 12.47 11.29 4.20
N ASN A 33 11.95 10.29 4.91
CA ASN A 33 11.30 10.48 6.22
C ASN A 33 12.28 11.02 7.28
N ILE A 34 13.49 10.49 7.31
CA ILE A 34 14.56 10.95 8.22
C ILE A 34 14.93 12.40 7.90
N THR A 35 15.13 12.71 6.61
CA THR A 35 15.46 14.05 6.13
C THR A 35 14.36 15.05 6.48
N SER A 36 13.10 14.73 6.18
CA SER A 36 11.96 15.59 6.50
C SER A 36 11.89 15.93 7.98
N LYS A 37 12.04 14.92 8.85
CA LYS A 37 12.02 15.14 10.30
C LYS A 37 13.18 16.05 10.76
N LYS A 38 14.37 15.89 10.16
CA LYS A 38 15.53 16.71 10.50
C LYS A 38 15.38 18.17 10.06
N GLU A 39 14.81 18.41 8.88
CA GLU A 39 14.71 19.73 8.27
C GLU A 39 13.49 20.52 8.74
N THR A 40 12.36 19.85 8.91
CA THR A 40 11.06 20.49 9.20
C THR A 40 10.54 20.23 10.61
N GLY A 41 11.14 19.30 11.36
CA GLY A 41 10.60 18.79 12.62
C GLY A 41 9.47 17.78 12.47
N PHE A 42 8.91 17.61 11.25
CA PHE A 42 7.79 16.70 10.97
C PHE A 42 8.25 15.49 10.15
N LYS A 43 7.67 14.34 10.46
CA LYS A 43 7.85 13.11 9.68
C LYS A 43 6.98 13.15 8.42
N LEU A 44 7.36 12.42 7.39
CA LEU A 44 6.49 12.14 6.24
C LEU A 44 5.46 11.05 6.57
N TYR A 45 5.82 10.10 7.42
CA TYR A 45 4.90 9.03 7.84
C TYR A 45 5.14 8.63 9.29
N GLU A 46 4.12 8.04 9.90
CA GLU A 46 4.16 7.52 11.27
C GLU A 46 4.40 6.00 11.30
N HIS A 47 3.77 5.26 10.38
CA HIS A 47 3.91 3.80 10.29
C HIS A 47 4.24 3.39 8.86
N PHE A 48 5.14 2.41 8.75
CA PHE A 48 5.56 1.83 7.50
C PHE A 48 5.51 0.31 7.61
N ILE A 49 4.71 -0.32 6.75
CA ILE A 49 4.54 -1.77 6.71
C ILE A 49 4.84 -2.23 5.30
N SER A 50 5.72 -3.20 5.16
CA SER A 50 6.03 -3.83 3.88
C SER A 50 5.98 -5.35 3.99
N ARG A 51 5.58 -5.99 2.91
CA ARG A 51 5.50 -7.44 2.87
C ARG A 51 5.64 -7.98 1.45
N ILE A 52 6.13 -9.21 1.36
CA ILE A 52 5.95 -10.08 0.20
C ILE A 52 4.76 -10.96 0.52
N LYS A 53 3.79 -11.05 -0.40
CA LYS A 53 2.59 -11.85 -0.20
C LYS A 53 2.97 -13.32 -0.10
N GLU A 54 2.47 -14.00 0.93
CA GLU A 54 2.68 -15.42 1.13
C GLU A 54 2.19 -16.24 -0.06
N SER A 55 2.93 -17.30 -0.38
CA SER A 55 2.68 -18.14 -1.55
C SER A 55 1.24 -18.69 -1.59
N ASP A 56 0.73 -19.17 -0.47
CA ASP A 56 -0.62 -19.71 -0.38
C ASP A 56 -1.70 -18.65 -0.57
N SER A 57 -1.51 -17.45 -0.01
CA SER A 57 -2.39 -16.31 -0.22
C SER A 57 -2.41 -15.86 -1.69
N MET A 58 -1.25 -15.95 -2.37
CA MET A 58 -1.15 -15.65 -3.80
C MET A 58 -1.86 -16.71 -4.65
N ARG A 59 -1.71 -18.00 -4.32
CA ARG A 59 -2.44 -19.10 -4.99
C ARG A 59 -3.94 -18.93 -4.86
N GLU A 60 -4.43 -18.62 -3.67
CA GLU A 60 -5.85 -18.33 -3.44
C GLU A 60 -6.33 -17.15 -4.28
N LYS A 61 -5.52 -16.09 -4.39
CA LYS A 61 -5.83 -14.94 -5.23
C LYS A 61 -5.88 -15.29 -6.71
N CYS A 62 -4.98 -16.16 -7.21
CA CYS A 62 -5.03 -16.70 -8.56
C CYS A 62 -6.37 -17.42 -8.81
N ARG A 63 -6.79 -18.32 -7.92
CA ARG A 63 -8.06 -19.05 -8.03
C ARG A 63 -9.26 -18.11 -8.08
N ARG A 64 -9.32 -17.11 -7.20
CA ARG A 64 -10.41 -16.11 -7.19
C ARG A 64 -10.47 -15.27 -8.47
N LYS A 65 -9.35 -15.10 -9.16
CA LYS A 65 -9.26 -14.36 -10.42
C LYS A 65 -9.34 -15.25 -11.66
N ASN A 66 -9.56 -16.55 -11.48
CA ASN A 66 -9.55 -17.55 -12.56
C ASN A 66 -8.25 -17.54 -13.36
N LEU A 67 -7.11 -17.35 -12.68
CA LEU A 67 -5.78 -17.39 -13.24
C LEU A 67 -5.10 -18.72 -12.86
N PRO A 68 -4.21 -19.27 -13.71
CA PRO A 68 -3.41 -20.43 -13.35
C PRO A 68 -2.44 -20.09 -12.21
N GLU A 69 -2.16 -21.07 -11.36
CA GLU A 69 -1.22 -20.93 -10.25
C GLU A 69 0.24 -21.02 -10.73
N THR A 70 0.69 -19.99 -11.45
CA THR A 70 2.03 -19.89 -12.03
C THR A 70 2.76 -18.67 -11.52
N ASN A 71 4.10 -18.68 -11.64
CA ASN A 71 4.92 -17.51 -11.33
C ASN A 71 4.57 -16.32 -12.25
N GLN A 72 4.22 -16.54 -13.52
CA GLN A 72 3.76 -15.47 -14.40
C GLN A 72 2.46 -14.83 -13.89
N SER A 73 1.46 -15.62 -13.49
CA SER A 73 0.23 -15.09 -12.90
C SER A 73 0.51 -14.28 -11.63
N ALA A 74 1.39 -14.81 -10.77
CA ALA A 74 1.73 -14.19 -9.49
C ALA A 74 2.55 -12.89 -9.61
N LEU A 75 3.36 -12.73 -10.66
CA LEU A 75 4.32 -11.63 -10.80
C LEU A 75 3.97 -10.64 -11.92
N LYS A 76 3.08 -10.97 -12.84
CA LYS A 76 2.69 -10.10 -13.97
C LYS A 76 1.18 -9.84 -14.03
N GLU A 77 0.35 -10.87 -13.89
CA GLU A 77 -1.11 -10.70 -13.93
C GLU A 77 -1.64 -10.10 -12.62
N ILE A 78 -1.13 -10.59 -11.48
CA ILE A 78 -1.38 -10.05 -10.15
C ILE A 78 -0.22 -9.13 -9.79
N ARG A 79 -0.52 -7.91 -9.35
CA ARG A 79 0.46 -6.83 -9.18
C ARG A 79 0.67 -6.40 -7.73
N ASP A 80 0.36 -7.28 -6.78
CA ASP A 80 0.51 -7.04 -5.34
C ASP A 80 1.34 -8.12 -4.62
N SER A 81 2.23 -8.78 -5.36
CA SER A 81 3.19 -9.72 -4.77
C SER A 81 4.12 -9.02 -3.76
N ILE A 82 4.50 -7.78 -4.05
CA ILE A 82 5.19 -6.88 -3.12
C ILE A 82 4.20 -5.79 -2.74
N GLY A 83 4.00 -5.59 -1.44
CA GLY A 83 3.05 -4.61 -0.91
C GLY A 83 3.70 -3.71 0.14
N ILE A 84 3.41 -2.42 0.06
CA ILE A 84 3.82 -1.40 1.02
C ILE A 84 2.58 -0.65 1.48
N ARG A 85 2.47 -0.43 2.80
CA ARG A 85 1.48 0.47 3.38
C ARG A 85 2.20 1.55 4.18
N ILE A 86 1.89 2.80 3.87
CA ILE A 86 2.45 3.97 4.53
C ILE A 86 1.29 4.71 5.20
N VAL A 87 1.42 4.94 6.51
CA VAL A 87 0.43 5.68 7.30
C VAL A 87 1.05 7.01 7.69
N CYS A 88 0.50 8.10 7.15
CA CYS A 88 0.94 9.46 7.36
C CYS A 88 0.14 10.14 8.47
N GLY A 89 0.73 11.11 9.14
CA GLY A 89 0.03 11.92 10.14
C GLY A 89 -0.97 12.88 9.52
N PHE A 90 -0.68 13.40 8.31
CA PHE A 90 -1.46 14.44 7.64
C PHE A 90 -1.68 14.12 6.17
N VAL A 91 -2.75 14.68 5.60
CA VAL A 91 -3.12 14.45 4.19
C VAL A 91 -2.01 14.93 3.24
N ASP A 92 -1.45 16.12 3.48
CA ASP A 92 -0.37 16.66 2.63
C ASP A 92 0.87 15.77 2.58
N ASP A 93 1.17 15.05 3.67
CA ASP A 93 2.34 14.18 3.73
C ASP A 93 2.17 12.93 2.86
N ILE A 94 0.92 12.53 2.61
CA ILE A 94 0.63 11.48 1.62
C ILE A 94 1.14 11.92 0.25
N TYR A 95 0.77 13.12 -0.20
CA TYR A 95 1.16 13.62 -1.52
C TYR A 95 2.67 13.88 -1.62
N LYS A 96 3.30 14.42 -0.56
CA LYS A 96 4.77 14.55 -0.49
C LYS A 96 5.46 13.19 -0.60
N THR A 97 4.94 12.17 0.07
CA THR A 97 5.49 10.81 0.01
C THR A 97 5.33 10.21 -1.39
N ILE A 98 4.21 10.48 -2.08
CA ILE A 98 4.00 10.08 -3.47
C ILE A 98 5.05 10.72 -4.39
N ASP A 99 5.35 12.00 -4.21
CA ASP A 99 6.39 12.69 -4.99
C ASP A 99 7.77 12.06 -4.77
N VAL A 100 8.11 11.67 -3.54
CA VAL A 100 9.33 10.90 -3.24
C VAL A 100 9.35 9.58 -4.00
N ILE A 101 8.25 8.83 -3.99
CA ILE A 101 8.14 7.54 -4.68
C ILE A 101 8.31 7.72 -6.18
N LYS A 102 7.65 8.71 -6.77
CA LYS A 102 7.72 9.01 -8.21
C LYS A 102 9.13 9.44 -8.65
N ALA A 103 9.95 9.93 -7.74
CA ALA A 103 11.32 10.35 -8.01
C ALA A 103 12.36 9.22 -7.90
N ILE A 104 11.97 8.01 -7.45
CA ILE A 104 12.89 6.87 -7.34
C ILE A 104 13.33 6.44 -8.75
N PRO A 105 14.65 6.35 -9.04
CA PRO A 105 15.12 5.88 -10.33
C PRO A 105 14.62 4.48 -10.69
N GLY A 106 14.23 4.26 -11.94
CA GLY A 106 13.70 2.99 -12.42
C GLY A 106 12.25 2.69 -12.02
N VAL A 107 11.58 3.63 -11.34
CA VAL A 107 10.16 3.51 -10.98
C VAL A 107 9.30 4.30 -11.94
N SER A 108 8.26 3.65 -12.45
CA SER A 108 7.18 4.29 -13.19
C SER A 108 5.81 3.93 -12.58
N ILE A 109 4.81 4.75 -12.85
CA ILE A 109 3.46 4.52 -12.32
C ILE A 109 2.67 3.73 -13.36
N TYR A 110 2.37 2.46 -13.05
CA TYR A 110 1.51 1.61 -13.86
C TYR A 110 0.03 1.97 -13.70
N ASN A 111 -0.39 2.23 -12.46
CA ASN A 111 -1.77 2.64 -12.14
C ASN A 111 -1.78 3.46 -10.87
N GLU A 112 -2.64 4.48 -10.81
CA GLU A 112 -2.88 5.20 -9.57
C GLU A 112 -4.37 5.51 -9.39
N LYS A 113 -4.81 5.51 -8.12
CA LYS A 113 -6.19 5.82 -7.72
C LYS A 113 -6.19 6.65 -6.45
N ASP A 114 -6.68 7.86 -6.57
CA ASP A 114 -6.85 8.77 -5.45
C ASP A 114 -8.28 8.65 -4.87
N TYR A 115 -8.41 7.75 -3.87
CA TYR A 115 -9.64 7.63 -3.10
C TYR A 115 -9.70 8.59 -1.91
N ILE A 116 -8.70 9.47 -1.73
CA ILE A 116 -8.74 10.55 -0.75
C ILE A 116 -9.62 11.66 -1.29
N LEU A 117 -9.39 12.08 -2.53
CA LEU A 117 -10.24 13.05 -3.23
C LEU A 117 -11.57 12.45 -3.68
N ASN A 118 -11.55 11.20 -4.16
CA ASN A 118 -12.70 10.50 -4.70
C ASN A 118 -13.04 9.26 -3.85
N ALA A 119 -13.56 9.49 -2.64
CA ALA A 119 -13.91 8.42 -1.71
C ALA A 119 -14.87 7.41 -2.34
N LYS A 120 -14.73 6.14 -1.97
CA LYS A 120 -15.68 5.10 -2.38
C LYS A 120 -17.06 5.33 -1.75
N PRO A 121 -18.14 4.76 -2.31
CA PRO A 121 -19.50 4.95 -1.77
C PRO A 121 -19.66 4.57 -0.29
N ASN A 122 -18.86 3.60 0.20
CA ASN A 122 -18.85 3.19 1.61
C ASN A 122 -18.03 4.12 2.53
N GLY A 123 -17.39 5.15 1.99
CA GLY A 123 -16.53 6.07 2.73
C GLY A 123 -15.04 5.73 2.74
N TYR A 124 -14.63 4.62 2.12
CA TYR A 124 -13.21 4.23 2.05
C TYR A 124 -12.36 5.32 1.40
N ARG A 125 -11.27 5.71 2.06
CA ARG A 125 -10.26 6.65 1.58
C ARG A 125 -8.87 6.04 1.70
N SER A 126 -8.11 6.15 0.64
CA SER A 126 -6.70 5.73 0.54
C SER A 126 -6.14 6.20 -0.80
N TYR A 127 -4.85 6.41 -0.88
CA TYR A 127 -4.18 6.57 -2.17
C TYR A 127 -3.53 5.24 -2.56
N HIS A 128 -3.79 4.77 -3.77
CA HIS A 128 -3.26 3.49 -4.27
C HIS A 128 -2.35 3.74 -5.47
N LEU A 129 -1.16 3.15 -5.42
CA LEU A 129 -0.21 3.11 -6.53
C LEU A 129 0.09 1.65 -6.86
N ILE A 130 0.18 1.37 -8.15
CA ILE A 130 0.90 0.21 -8.66
C ILE A 130 2.12 0.74 -9.38
N LEU A 131 3.28 0.46 -8.81
CA LEU A 131 4.56 0.80 -9.39
C LEU A 131 5.01 -0.31 -10.34
N GLU A 132 5.58 0.06 -11.46
CA GLU A 132 6.40 -0.80 -12.30
C GLU A 132 7.86 -0.43 -12.06
N VAL A 133 8.64 -1.40 -11.61
CA VAL A 133 10.02 -1.21 -11.18
C VAL A 133 10.95 -1.94 -12.12
N GLU A 134 11.81 -1.20 -12.82
CA GLU A 134 12.91 -1.75 -13.61
C GLU A 134 14.03 -2.25 -12.69
N THR A 135 14.53 -3.45 -12.92
CA THR A 135 15.50 -4.10 -12.05
C THR A 135 16.69 -4.65 -12.83
N GLU A 136 17.77 -4.98 -12.11
CA GLU A 136 18.91 -5.74 -12.63
C GLU A 136 18.65 -7.27 -12.59
N PHE A 137 17.46 -7.71 -12.18
CA PHE A 137 17.11 -9.12 -12.03
C PHE A 137 16.28 -9.60 -13.22
N PRO A 138 16.43 -10.89 -13.60
CA PRO A 138 15.59 -11.48 -14.64
C PRO A 138 14.13 -11.55 -14.20
N ASP A 139 13.20 -11.46 -15.15
CA ASP A 139 11.77 -11.63 -14.89
C ASP A 139 11.18 -12.87 -15.60
N VAL A 140 9.94 -13.19 -15.27
CA VAL A 140 9.20 -14.37 -15.78
C VAL A 140 8.94 -14.33 -17.29
N LEU A 141 9.16 -13.19 -17.95
CA LEU A 141 9.02 -13.04 -19.40
C LEU A 141 10.33 -13.30 -20.15
N GLY A 142 11.41 -13.62 -19.43
CA GLY A 142 12.70 -13.90 -20.00
C GLY A 142 13.59 -12.68 -20.26
N ASN A 143 13.22 -11.53 -19.71
CA ASN A 143 14.07 -10.34 -19.76
C ASN A 143 15.19 -10.47 -18.71
N GLU A 144 16.45 -10.27 -19.09
CA GLU A 144 17.60 -10.30 -18.16
C GLU A 144 17.55 -9.13 -17.15
N ARG A 145 17.08 -7.96 -17.61
CA ARG A 145 16.73 -6.79 -16.81
C ARG A 145 15.22 -6.68 -16.83
N GLY A 146 14.61 -7.30 -15.85
CA GLY A 146 13.16 -7.44 -15.82
C GLY A 146 12.46 -6.34 -15.04
N THR A 147 11.15 -6.34 -15.13
CA THR A 147 10.27 -5.44 -14.39
C THR A 147 9.43 -6.20 -13.38
N TYR A 148 9.17 -5.56 -12.24
CA TYR A 148 8.34 -6.11 -11.17
C TYR A 148 7.31 -5.07 -10.72
N PHE A 149 6.19 -5.54 -10.16
CA PHE A 149 5.16 -4.66 -9.65
C PHE A 149 5.21 -4.55 -8.13
N VAL A 150 4.99 -3.35 -7.63
CA VAL A 150 4.88 -3.05 -6.20
C VAL A 150 3.58 -2.28 -5.96
N GLU A 151 2.71 -2.81 -5.11
CA GLU A 151 1.53 -2.08 -4.64
C GLU A 151 1.91 -1.19 -3.46
N VAL A 152 1.54 0.09 -3.53
CA VAL A 152 1.70 1.03 -2.42
C VAL A 152 0.34 1.61 -2.05
N GLN A 153 -0.01 1.52 -0.78
CA GLN A 153 -1.19 2.16 -0.20
C GLN A 153 -0.75 3.22 0.80
N LEU A 154 -1.24 4.44 0.61
CA LEU A 154 -0.97 5.55 1.52
C LEU A 154 -2.29 6.02 2.15
N ARG A 155 -2.27 6.22 3.46
CA ARG A 155 -3.42 6.62 4.27
C ARG A 155 -2.99 7.58 5.36
N THR A 156 -3.93 8.38 5.89
CA THR A 156 -3.76 8.98 7.20
C THR A 156 -4.01 7.95 8.30
N ILE A 157 -3.64 8.27 9.54
CA ILE A 157 -3.96 7.46 10.72
C ILE A 157 -5.48 7.22 10.82
N ALA A 158 -6.29 8.24 10.59
CA ALA A 158 -7.75 8.14 10.63
C ALA A 158 -8.28 7.21 9.53
N GLN A 159 -7.78 7.33 8.30
CA GLN A 159 -8.17 6.49 7.17
C GLN A 159 -7.76 5.02 7.38
N ASP A 160 -6.58 4.78 7.93
CA ASP A 160 -6.10 3.42 8.21
C ASP A 160 -6.90 2.77 9.35
N SER A 161 -7.20 3.52 10.38
CA SER A 161 -8.05 3.09 11.50
C SER A 161 -9.44 2.67 11.02
N TRP A 162 -10.10 3.51 10.21
CA TRP A 162 -11.40 3.20 9.63
C TRP A 162 -11.36 1.94 8.74
N ALA A 163 -10.36 1.85 7.84
CA ALA A 163 -10.23 0.72 6.94
C ALA A 163 -9.98 -0.61 7.67
N SER A 164 -9.21 -0.59 8.76
CA SER A 164 -8.92 -1.76 9.58
C SER A 164 -10.17 -2.25 10.31
N LEU A 165 -10.97 -1.34 10.87
CA LEU A 165 -12.20 -1.68 11.58
C LEU A 165 -13.30 -2.14 10.61
N GLU A 166 -13.46 -1.48 9.47
CA GLU A 166 -14.41 -1.89 8.43
C GLU A 166 -14.14 -3.30 7.94
N HIS A 167 -12.87 -3.63 7.71
CA HIS A 167 -12.45 -4.96 7.31
C HIS A 167 -12.81 -6.02 8.39
N GLN A 168 -12.54 -5.74 9.67
CA GLN A 168 -12.90 -6.64 10.77
C GLN A 168 -14.41 -6.88 10.87
N MET A 169 -15.21 -5.83 10.65
CA MET A 169 -16.67 -5.94 10.73
C MET A 169 -17.26 -6.74 9.56
N LYS A 170 -16.71 -6.61 8.35
CA LYS A 170 -17.16 -7.37 7.17
C LYS A 170 -16.92 -8.88 7.27
N TYR A 171 -15.91 -9.32 8.04
CA TYR A 171 -15.65 -10.75 8.25
C TYR A 171 -16.59 -11.42 9.26
N LYS A 172 -17.47 -10.69 9.93
CA LYS A 172 -18.52 -11.28 10.79
C LYS A 172 -19.70 -11.71 9.94
N HIS A 173 -19.91 -13.02 9.80
CA HIS A 173 -20.88 -13.64 8.90
C HIS A 173 -22.37 -13.39 9.19
N ASP A 174 -22.72 -12.79 10.36
CA ASP A 174 -24.12 -12.57 10.77
C ASP A 174 -24.43 -11.09 11.01
N ILE A 175 -24.25 -10.28 9.97
CA ILE A 175 -24.56 -8.85 10.07
C ILE A 175 -26.08 -8.67 9.89
N LYS A 176 -26.77 -8.30 10.97
CA LYS A 176 -28.15 -7.80 10.92
C LYS A 176 -28.14 -6.34 10.45
N ASN A 177 -28.96 -6.00 9.49
CA ASN A 177 -29.07 -4.64 8.91
C ASN A 177 -27.78 -4.14 8.19
N PRO A 178 -27.31 -4.80 7.11
CA PRO A 178 -26.09 -4.39 6.42
C PRO A 178 -26.17 -2.96 5.83
N GLU A 179 -27.35 -2.52 5.39
CA GLU A 179 -27.55 -1.17 4.87
C GLU A 179 -27.33 -0.07 5.94
N MET A 180 -27.86 -0.29 7.14
CA MET A 180 -27.65 0.63 8.26
C MET A 180 -26.18 0.70 8.64
N ILE A 181 -25.50 -0.44 8.71
CA ILE A 181 -24.08 -0.50 9.06
C ILE A 181 -23.24 0.22 8.01
N THR A 182 -23.52 0.01 6.71
CA THR A 182 -22.81 0.71 5.62
C THR A 182 -23.00 2.23 5.72
N ARG A 183 -24.20 2.69 6.04
CA ARG A 183 -24.49 4.11 6.22
C ARG A 183 -23.73 4.70 7.42
N GLU A 184 -23.71 4.02 8.56
CA GLU A 184 -22.98 4.48 9.74
C GLU A 184 -21.46 4.44 9.54
N LEU A 185 -20.94 3.45 8.82
CA LEU A 185 -19.54 3.40 8.42
C LEU A 185 -19.17 4.59 7.54
N LYS A 186 -20.03 4.93 6.57
CA LYS A 186 -19.80 6.10 5.72
C LYS A 186 -19.81 7.40 6.54
N ARG A 187 -20.78 7.55 7.46
CA ARG A 187 -20.84 8.72 8.35
C ARG A 187 -19.57 8.85 9.19
N CYS A 188 -19.11 7.77 9.79
CA CYS A 188 -17.86 7.73 10.53
C CYS A 188 -16.64 8.12 9.65
N ALA A 189 -16.58 7.64 8.41
CA ALA A 189 -15.51 7.99 7.47
C ALA A 189 -15.51 9.49 7.14
N ASP A 190 -16.69 10.10 7.00
CA ASP A 190 -16.83 11.54 6.72
C ASP A 190 -16.43 12.39 7.93
N GLU A 191 -16.77 11.97 9.16
CA GLU A 191 -16.33 12.61 10.41
C GLU A 191 -14.80 12.54 10.57
N LEU A 192 -14.19 11.39 10.28
CA LEU A 192 -12.74 11.22 10.30
C LEU A 192 -12.03 12.06 9.23
N ALA A 193 -12.62 12.21 8.05
CA ALA A 193 -12.06 13.09 7.00
C ALA A 193 -12.11 14.56 7.43
N SER A 194 -13.16 15.00 8.14
CA SER A 194 -13.23 16.33 8.72
C SER A 194 -12.17 16.54 9.81
N CYS A 195 -11.90 15.50 10.62
CA CYS A 195 -10.83 15.51 11.60
C CYS A 195 -9.46 15.67 10.94
N ASP A 196 -9.18 14.91 9.88
CA ASP A 196 -7.93 15.01 9.11
C ASP A 196 -7.71 16.43 8.57
N LEU A 197 -8.75 17.06 8.03
CA LEU A 197 -8.69 18.44 7.55
C LEU A 197 -8.41 19.44 8.67
N THR A 198 -9.02 19.26 9.83
CA THR A 198 -8.79 20.10 11.00
C THR A 198 -7.34 19.95 11.51
N MET A 199 -6.83 18.74 11.60
CA MET A 199 -5.44 18.48 12.01
C MET A 199 -4.43 19.07 11.02
N GLN A 200 -4.71 18.98 9.71
CA GLN A 200 -3.89 19.62 8.67
C GLN A 200 -3.88 21.15 8.85
N THR A 201 -5.01 21.75 9.11
CA THR A 201 -5.13 23.19 9.35
C THR A 201 -4.34 23.64 10.59
N ILE A 202 -4.42 22.90 11.69
CA ILE A 202 -3.65 23.16 12.91
C ILE A 202 -2.15 23.12 12.62
N ARG A 203 -1.67 22.10 11.90
CA ARG A 203 -0.25 22.02 11.52
C ARG A 203 0.19 23.23 10.70
N ASN A 204 -0.60 23.63 9.72
CA ASN A 204 -0.27 24.77 8.86
C ASN A 204 -0.16 26.07 9.69
N LEU A 205 -1.10 26.29 10.62
CA LEU A 205 -1.04 27.46 11.54
C LEU A 205 0.20 27.45 12.44
N ILE A 206 0.64 26.27 12.91
CA ILE A 206 1.87 26.14 13.71
C ILE A 206 3.09 26.48 12.87
N GLN A 207 3.14 26.05 11.61
CA GLN A 207 4.25 26.32 10.70
C GLN A 207 4.32 27.79 10.28
N GLU A 208 3.17 28.45 10.05
CA GLU A 208 3.10 29.87 9.70
C GLU A 208 3.40 30.81 10.89
N GLY A 209 3.11 30.37 12.11
CA GLY A 209 3.35 31.17 13.34
C GLY A 209 4.76 31.03 13.93
N GLY A 210 5.64 30.30 13.29
CA GLY A 210 7.02 30.05 13.74
C GLY A 210 8.07 30.95 13.08
N ASP A 211 7.68 31.95 12.29
CA ASP A 211 8.55 32.98 11.69
C ASP A 211 8.69 34.23 12.56
#